data_79e4cd81cb8b5dcd0be5877db1630bc7
#
_entry.id   79e4cd81cb8b5dcd0be5877db1630bc7
#
_cell.length_a   1.000
_cell.length_b   1.000
_cell.length_c   1.000
_cell.angle_alpha   90.00
_cell.angle_beta   90.00
_cell.angle_gamma   90.00
#
_symmetry.space_group_name_H-M   'P 1'
#
loop_
_entity.id
_entity.type
_entity.pdbx_description
1 polymer ?
#
loop_
_entity_poly.entity_id
_entity_poly.type
_entity_poly.pdbx_seq_one_letter_code
_entity_poly.pdbx_strand_id
1 'polypeptide(L)'
;MLPIGGLDHGHKGYALGLLVEALTQGLSGHGRADPVEGWAANVYVQVFDPALFGGSDDFVRQTEWIANACRTTPPRPGFDRVRLPGESGLRRRENQLKDGVELYSSILPSLQPWSEKLGVAVPMAVA
;
A
#
# COMPACT_ATOMS: atom_id res chain seq x y z
N MET A 1 -5.06 -17.28 4.52
CA MET A 1 -5.40 -15.85 4.76
C MET A 1 -6.86 -15.80 5.13
N LEU A 2 -7.22 -15.14 6.24
CA LEU A 2 -8.62 -14.99 6.64
C LEU A 2 -9.19 -13.73 6.00
N PRO A 3 -10.46 -13.74 5.54
CA PRO A 3 -11.13 -12.55 5.05
C PRO A 3 -11.39 -11.56 6.18
N ILE A 4 -11.63 -10.29 5.84
CA ILE A 4 -12.09 -9.29 6.81
C ILE A 4 -13.42 -9.76 7.40
N GLY A 5 -13.53 -9.82 8.73
CA GLY A 5 -14.65 -10.40 9.45
C GLY A 5 -14.45 -11.86 9.89
N GLY A 6 -13.30 -12.48 9.57
CA GLY A 6 -12.98 -13.85 9.98
C GLY A 6 -13.92 -14.89 9.35
N LEU A 7 -14.06 -16.04 10.00
CA LEU A 7 -14.90 -17.14 9.50
C LEU A 7 -16.41 -16.83 9.64
N ASP A 8 -16.82 -16.15 10.71
CA ASP A 8 -18.25 -15.93 11.01
C ASP A 8 -18.85 -14.76 10.22
N HIS A 9 -18.04 -13.76 9.89
CA HIS A 9 -18.46 -12.53 9.21
C HIS A 9 -17.68 -12.25 7.92
N GLY A 10 -17.16 -13.29 7.28
CA GLY A 10 -16.36 -13.20 6.04
C GLY A 10 -17.10 -12.53 4.87
N HIS A 11 -18.44 -12.50 4.89
CA HIS A 11 -19.26 -11.78 3.91
C HIS A 11 -18.92 -10.27 3.85
N LYS A 12 -18.43 -9.66 4.93
CA LYS A 12 -17.99 -8.25 4.93
C LYS A 12 -16.74 -8.04 4.08
N GLY A 13 -15.75 -8.93 4.23
CA GLY A 13 -14.55 -8.91 3.38
C GLY A 13 -14.86 -9.27 1.93
N TYR A 14 -15.79 -10.20 1.71
CA TYR A 14 -16.25 -10.54 0.36
C TYR A 14 -16.92 -9.35 -0.32
N ALA A 15 -17.80 -8.62 0.39
CA ALA A 15 -18.44 -7.41 -0.13
C ALA A 15 -17.41 -6.32 -0.52
N LEU A 16 -16.37 -6.11 0.30
CA LEU A 16 -15.26 -5.22 -0.06
C LEU A 16 -14.52 -5.70 -1.31
N GLY A 17 -14.30 -7.00 -1.44
CA GLY A 17 -13.71 -7.59 -2.65
C GLY A 17 -14.55 -7.30 -3.90
N LEU A 18 -15.86 -7.48 -3.83
CA LEU A 18 -16.77 -7.15 -4.94
C LEU A 18 -16.77 -5.66 -5.28
N LEU A 19 -16.69 -4.78 -4.27
CA LEU A 19 -16.56 -3.34 -4.49
C LEU A 19 -15.27 -3.01 -5.23
N VAL A 20 -14.14 -3.59 -4.82
CA VAL A 20 -12.85 -3.40 -5.50
C VAL A 20 -12.92 -3.89 -6.95
N GLU A 21 -13.48 -5.07 -7.21
CA GLU A 21 -13.68 -5.60 -8.56
C GLU A 21 -14.53 -4.65 -9.42
N ALA A 22 -15.64 -4.14 -8.88
CA ALA A 22 -16.52 -3.22 -9.60
C ALA A 22 -15.81 -1.89 -9.93
N LEU A 23 -15.08 -1.31 -8.97
CA LEU A 23 -14.37 -0.04 -9.14
C LEU A 23 -13.11 -0.16 -10.02
N THR A 24 -12.51 -1.34 -10.11
CA THR A 24 -11.33 -1.57 -10.95
C THR A 24 -11.71 -2.14 -12.31
N GLN A 25 -12.04 -3.42 -12.38
CA GLN A 25 -12.36 -4.12 -13.63
C GLN A 25 -13.65 -3.59 -14.27
N GLY A 26 -14.70 -3.38 -13.45
CA GLY A 26 -15.99 -2.88 -13.95
C GLY A 26 -15.86 -1.52 -14.62
N LEU A 27 -15.19 -0.58 -13.99
CA LEU A 27 -14.99 0.77 -14.57
C LEU A 27 -14.00 0.79 -15.73
N SER A 28 -12.98 -0.07 -15.73
CA SER A 28 -12.05 -0.16 -16.86
C SER A 28 -12.64 -0.85 -18.08
N GLY A 29 -13.75 -1.58 -17.92
CA GLY A 29 -14.39 -2.36 -18.99
C GLY A 29 -13.56 -3.57 -19.44
N HIS A 30 -12.54 -3.96 -18.68
CA HIS A 30 -11.71 -5.13 -18.97
C HIS A 30 -11.36 -5.85 -17.66
N GLY A 31 -11.61 -7.15 -17.60
CA GLY A 31 -11.37 -7.91 -16.38
C GLY A 31 -11.63 -9.41 -16.51
N ARG A 32 -12.18 -10.00 -15.47
CA ARG A 32 -12.36 -11.46 -15.37
C ARG A 32 -13.31 -12.08 -16.41
N ALA A 33 -14.17 -11.27 -17.03
CA ALA A 33 -15.05 -11.72 -18.10
C ALA A 33 -14.32 -11.85 -19.45
N ASP A 34 -13.13 -11.30 -19.55
CA ASP A 34 -12.35 -11.26 -20.77
C ASP A 34 -11.22 -12.30 -20.76
N PRO A 35 -10.82 -12.84 -21.92
CA PRO A 35 -9.63 -13.68 -21.99
C PRO A 35 -8.39 -12.83 -21.68
N VAL A 36 -7.61 -13.24 -20.67
CA VAL A 36 -6.37 -12.58 -20.29
C VAL A 36 -5.18 -13.31 -20.87
N GLU A 37 -4.43 -12.63 -21.74
CA GLU A 37 -3.14 -13.09 -22.22
C GLU A 37 -2.02 -12.41 -21.44
N GLY A 38 -1.35 -13.16 -20.56
CA GLY A 38 -0.26 -12.67 -19.75
C GLY A 38 -0.71 -12.05 -18.41
N TRP A 39 0.08 -11.12 -17.88
CA TRP A 39 -0.18 -10.46 -16.61
C TRP A 39 -0.98 -9.17 -16.84
N ALA A 40 -2.07 -9.00 -16.11
CA ALA A 40 -2.91 -7.82 -16.16
C ALA A 40 -3.27 -7.34 -14.75
N ALA A 41 -3.38 -6.02 -14.57
CA ALA A 41 -3.85 -5.42 -13.34
C ALA A 41 -4.63 -4.14 -13.63
N ASN A 42 -5.71 -3.94 -12.87
CA ASN A 42 -6.50 -2.70 -12.89
C ASN A 42 -6.30 -1.98 -11.57
N VAL A 43 -6.20 -0.66 -11.61
CA VAL A 43 -6.01 0.19 -10.44
C VAL A 43 -7.11 1.25 -10.41
N TYR A 44 -7.73 1.43 -9.25
CA TYR A 44 -8.64 2.53 -8.98
C TYR A 44 -7.93 3.55 -8.08
N VAL A 45 -7.94 4.83 -8.51
CA VAL A 45 -7.39 5.95 -7.74
C VAL A 45 -8.49 6.99 -7.57
N GLN A 46 -8.75 7.39 -6.32
CA GLN A 46 -9.70 8.43 -5.97
C GLN A 46 -9.02 9.49 -5.14
N VAL A 47 -9.22 10.76 -5.52
CA VAL A 47 -8.66 11.92 -4.82
C VAL A 47 -9.81 12.86 -4.45
N PHE A 48 -9.81 13.28 -3.18
CA PHE A 48 -10.76 14.28 -2.68
C PHE A 48 -10.02 15.56 -2.31
N ASP A 49 -10.59 16.70 -2.70
CA ASP A 49 -10.17 18.00 -2.19
C ASP A 49 -11.02 18.35 -0.96
N PRO A 50 -10.45 18.36 0.26
CA PRO A 50 -11.20 18.68 1.46
C PRO A 50 -11.81 20.08 1.48
N ALA A 51 -11.23 21.02 0.73
CA ALA A 51 -11.72 22.39 0.66
C ALA A 51 -13.12 22.48 0.04
N LEU A 52 -13.49 21.49 -0.78
CA LEU A 52 -14.82 21.42 -1.39
C LEU A 52 -15.90 20.80 -0.48
N PHE A 53 -15.53 20.42 0.75
CA PHE A 53 -16.41 19.82 1.77
C PHE A 53 -16.43 20.67 3.04
N GLY A 54 -15.89 20.15 4.13
CA GLY A 54 -15.84 20.86 5.42
C GLY A 54 -14.68 21.84 5.59
N GLY A 55 -13.78 21.92 4.61
CA GLY A 55 -12.57 22.73 4.65
C GLY A 55 -11.32 21.95 5.03
N SER A 56 -10.17 22.41 4.54
CA SER A 56 -8.89 21.72 4.75
C SER A 56 -8.46 21.72 6.22
N ASP A 57 -8.66 22.83 6.93
CA ASP A 57 -8.25 22.96 8.34
C ASP A 57 -9.07 22.01 9.24
N ASP A 58 -10.38 21.94 9.03
CA ASP A 58 -11.24 21.03 9.77
C ASP A 58 -10.94 19.57 9.44
N PHE A 59 -10.64 19.27 8.20
CA PHE A 59 -10.20 17.91 7.81
C PHE A 59 -8.91 17.52 8.52
N VAL A 60 -7.89 18.39 8.53
CA VAL A 60 -6.61 18.14 9.22
C VAL A 60 -6.85 17.97 10.72
N ARG A 61 -7.58 18.87 11.36
CA ARG A 61 -7.91 18.80 12.78
C ARG A 61 -8.58 17.48 13.18
N GLN A 62 -9.56 17.01 12.40
CA GLN A 62 -10.26 15.75 12.66
C GLN A 62 -9.38 14.53 12.43
N THR A 63 -8.58 14.53 11.39
CA THR A 63 -7.68 13.41 11.08
C THR A 63 -6.51 13.33 12.06
N GLU A 64 -5.97 14.45 12.53
CA GLU A 64 -4.97 14.50 13.61
C GLU A 64 -5.52 13.98 14.92
N TRP A 65 -6.75 14.35 15.28
CA TRP A 65 -7.40 13.83 16.48
C TRP A 65 -7.52 12.30 16.43
N ILE A 66 -8.00 11.75 15.31
CA ILE A 66 -8.11 10.29 15.11
C ILE A 66 -6.72 9.63 15.20
N ALA A 67 -5.72 10.20 14.55
CA ALA A 67 -4.36 9.67 14.56
C ALA A 67 -3.78 9.64 15.99
N ASN A 68 -3.98 10.71 16.77
CA ASN A 68 -3.53 10.79 18.15
C ASN A 68 -4.30 9.81 19.05
N ALA A 69 -5.60 9.71 18.91
CA ALA A 69 -6.41 8.74 19.65
C ALA A 69 -5.93 7.30 19.39
N CYS A 70 -5.61 6.94 18.14
CA CYS A 70 -5.05 5.63 17.82
C CYS A 70 -3.69 5.41 18.50
N ARG A 71 -2.77 6.39 18.44
CA ARG A 71 -1.41 6.27 19.00
C ARG A 71 -1.40 6.18 20.52
N THR A 72 -2.36 6.84 21.18
CA THR A 72 -2.50 6.83 22.65
C THR A 72 -3.34 5.68 23.19
N THR A 73 -3.99 4.91 22.32
CA THR A 73 -4.74 3.71 22.73
C THR A 73 -3.77 2.65 23.29
N PRO A 74 -4.05 2.07 24.46
CA PRO A 74 -3.25 0.98 24.99
C PRO A 74 -3.14 -0.18 24.01
N PRO A 75 -1.93 -0.69 23.74
CA PRO A 75 -1.77 -1.83 22.85
C PRO A 75 -2.28 -3.12 23.53
N ARG A 76 -2.64 -4.11 22.75
CA ARG A 76 -2.95 -5.44 23.27
C ARG A 76 -1.68 -6.08 23.85
N PRO A 77 -1.79 -7.05 24.79
CA PRO A 77 -0.65 -7.79 25.32
C PRO A 77 0.26 -8.35 24.21
N GLY A 78 1.58 -8.21 24.40
CA GLY A 78 2.59 -8.65 23.43
C GLY A 78 2.92 -7.64 22.32
N PHE A 79 2.38 -6.43 22.39
CA PHE A 79 2.70 -5.34 21.47
C PHE A 79 3.10 -4.09 22.24
N ASP A 80 4.13 -3.38 21.77
CA ASP A 80 4.66 -2.19 22.44
C ASP A 80 3.79 -0.96 22.22
N ARG A 81 3.10 -0.89 21.07
CA ARG A 81 2.27 0.27 20.69
C ARG A 81 1.26 -0.07 19.58
N VAL A 82 0.23 0.76 19.48
CA VAL A 82 -0.63 0.84 18.30
C VAL A 82 0.10 1.62 17.21
N ARG A 83 0.04 1.14 15.98
CA ARG A 83 0.65 1.78 14.80
C ARG A 83 -0.42 2.13 13.78
N LEU A 84 -0.32 3.30 13.19
CA LEU A 84 -1.14 3.66 12.04
C LEU A 84 -0.60 2.99 10.75
N PRO A 85 -1.47 2.69 9.80
CA PRO A 85 -1.04 2.24 8.48
C PRO A 85 -0.04 3.23 7.85
N GLY A 86 1.05 2.71 7.29
CA GLY A 86 2.09 3.53 6.67
C GLY A 86 3.25 3.97 7.60
N GLU A 87 3.07 4.10 8.91
CA GLU A 87 4.13 4.60 9.83
C GLU A 87 5.44 3.80 9.76
N SER A 88 5.36 2.49 9.65
CA SER A 88 6.57 1.66 9.52
C SER A 88 7.26 1.86 8.18
N GLY A 89 6.51 2.07 7.12
CA GLY A 89 7.03 2.36 5.79
C GLY A 89 7.71 3.72 5.72
N LEU A 90 7.09 4.75 6.28
CA LEU A 90 7.66 6.10 6.36
C LEU A 90 8.98 6.11 7.13
N ARG A 91 9.03 5.45 8.30
CA ARG A 91 10.26 5.33 9.09
C ARG A 91 11.35 4.58 8.33
N ARG A 92 10.99 3.48 7.66
CA ARG A 92 11.95 2.75 6.81
C ARG A 92 12.48 3.63 5.69
N ARG A 93 11.62 4.41 5.04
CA ARG A 93 12.01 5.37 4.02
C ARG A 93 13.01 6.41 4.55
N GLU A 94 12.74 6.99 5.72
CA GLU A 94 13.65 7.96 6.37
C GLU A 94 15.03 7.34 6.64
N ASN A 95 15.07 6.14 7.20
CA ASN A 95 16.32 5.42 7.44
C ASN A 95 17.04 5.11 6.12
N GLN A 96 16.33 4.61 5.12
CA GLN A 96 16.92 4.28 3.82
C GLN A 96 17.41 5.51 3.05
N LEU A 97 16.81 6.67 3.22
CA LEU A 97 17.34 7.92 2.64
C LEU A 97 18.64 8.36 3.30
N LYS A 98 18.84 8.00 4.56
CA LYS A 98 20.03 8.34 5.33
C LYS A 98 21.14 7.30 5.18
N ASP A 99 20.78 6.03 5.31
CA ASP A 99 21.73 4.92 5.49
C ASP A 99 21.86 4.05 4.22
N GLY A 100 21.08 4.35 3.17
CA GLY A 100 20.98 3.54 1.95
C GLY A 100 19.89 2.47 2.02
N VAL A 101 19.62 1.83 0.89
CA VAL A 101 18.62 0.78 0.75
C VAL A 101 19.27 -0.59 0.87
N GLU A 102 18.91 -1.35 1.90
CA GLU A 102 19.32 -2.73 2.03
C GLU A 102 18.54 -3.61 1.04
N LEU A 103 19.26 -4.27 0.15
CA LEU A 103 18.69 -5.17 -0.86
C LEU A 103 19.06 -6.61 -0.53
N TYR A 104 18.15 -7.55 -0.87
CA TYR A 104 18.51 -8.96 -0.86
C TYR A 104 19.65 -9.21 -1.84
N SER A 105 20.59 -10.09 -1.47
CA SER A 105 21.80 -10.39 -2.24
C SER A 105 21.54 -10.85 -3.69
N SER A 106 20.36 -11.40 -3.96
CA SER A 106 19.95 -11.85 -5.29
C SER A 106 19.47 -10.73 -6.21
N ILE A 107 19.15 -9.53 -5.70
CA ILE A 107 18.50 -8.48 -6.50
C ILE A 107 19.49 -7.91 -7.56
N LEU A 108 20.67 -7.45 -7.14
CA LEU A 108 21.63 -6.88 -8.09
C LEU A 108 22.06 -7.90 -9.16
N PRO A 109 22.41 -9.16 -8.82
CA PRO A 109 22.69 -10.16 -9.84
C PRO A 109 21.51 -10.42 -10.81
N SER A 110 20.26 -10.38 -10.33
CA SER A 110 19.09 -10.58 -11.19
C SER A 110 18.83 -9.45 -12.18
N LEU A 111 19.42 -8.27 -11.95
CA LEU A 111 19.34 -7.12 -12.87
C LEU A 111 20.34 -7.20 -14.03
N GLN A 112 21.38 -8.05 -13.93
CA GLN A 112 22.45 -8.12 -14.93
C GLN A 112 21.94 -8.40 -16.37
N PRO A 113 21.06 -9.38 -16.63
CA PRO A 113 20.52 -9.63 -17.96
C PRO A 113 19.73 -8.44 -18.53
N TRP A 114 19.05 -7.70 -17.65
CA TRP A 114 18.30 -6.50 -18.02
C TRP A 114 19.23 -5.32 -18.33
N SER A 115 20.29 -5.16 -17.52
CA SER A 115 21.35 -4.19 -17.74
C SER A 115 21.96 -4.35 -19.15
N GLU A 116 22.32 -5.56 -19.52
CA GLU A 116 22.87 -5.89 -20.83
C GLU A 116 21.87 -5.62 -21.96
N LYS A 117 20.62 -6.06 -21.78
CA LYS A 117 19.57 -5.88 -22.79
C LYS A 117 19.20 -4.40 -23.02
N LEU A 118 19.22 -3.58 -21.98
CA LEU A 118 18.76 -2.19 -22.02
C LEU A 118 19.90 -1.19 -22.15
N GLY A 119 21.17 -1.60 -22.02
CA GLY A 119 22.32 -0.72 -22.02
C GLY A 119 22.38 0.21 -20.80
N VAL A 120 21.77 -0.18 -19.67
CA VAL A 120 21.72 0.59 -18.42
C VAL A 120 22.58 -0.10 -17.37
N ALA A 121 23.56 0.59 -16.81
CA ALA A 121 24.45 -0.01 -15.80
C ALA A 121 23.69 -0.40 -14.51
N VAL A 122 24.03 -1.58 -13.96
CA VAL A 122 23.54 -1.97 -12.62
C VAL A 122 24.13 -1.01 -11.59
N PRO A 123 23.34 -0.49 -10.63
CA PRO A 123 23.83 0.34 -9.55
C PRO A 123 24.94 -0.36 -8.75
N MET A 124 25.99 0.37 -8.40
CA MET A 124 27.01 -0.16 -7.50
C MET A 124 26.51 -0.16 -6.06
N ALA A 125 26.83 -1.21 -5.31
CA ALA A 125 26.62 -1.23 -3.87
C ALA A 125 27.45 -0.11 -3.21
N VAL A 126 26.83 0.62 -2.28
CA VAL A 126 27.57 1.56 -1.41
C VAL A 126 28.11 0.73 -0.24
N ALA A 127 29.40 0.84 0.03
CA ALA A 127 30.06 0.12 1.13
C ALA A 127 29.66 0.71 2.49
#